data_71bad3ec60216253c20303c4feb4ed8d
#
_entry.id   71bad3ec60216253c20303c4feb4ed8d
#
_cell.length_a   1.000
_cell.length_b   1.000
_cell.length_c   1.000
_cell.angle_alpha   90.00
_cell.angle_beta   90.00
_cell.angle_gamma   90.00
#
_symmetry.space_group_name_H-M   'P 1'
#
loop_
_entity.id
_entity.type
_entity.pdbx_description
1 polymer ?
#
loop_
_entity_poly.entity_id
_entity_poly.type
_entity_poly.pdbx_seq_one_letter_code
_entity_poly.pdbx_strand_id
1 'polypeptide(L)'
;MKKYSRLYNDLKEQIITGQLAHGDKIPSVRKAALIYSVSTTTVQNAYFELCADGYIVSKEKSGYFVSYIKSQNKIKNETENETNIEYNFDGECADPECFDVSLWQKYIKNALRQKERLLTYSQTQGEYDLRCAISKYIREKRNVIASPDRIVIGAGVGVLLNILAFLFDNDKTVSFPDKSFIQGIGIFESSGFNVHTRDKNADIIYVSPSHMTRWGDVMKTKRRLELVEYSFEHKSVVIEDDYENDFMYNVKPTPALFTLGHGNVVYIGSFSALLLPGIRISFMILNDELTEIYNQNKFKFAQTASKTEQIALCQYIRDGHINSQTRKIRRLYSSKTKDFYSILKNKFPKADIKISENTLQIIMTVKFNKDIEIFEKNNISLFIEKYENGYITIVLSPSGIPTSKLENAGEILKNAIE
;
A
#
# COMPACT_ATOMS: atom_id res chain seq x y z
N MET A 1 6.02 -39.39 -21.81
CA MET A 1 6.68 -39.15 -20.52
C MET A 1 8.02 -39.89 -20.52
N LYS A 2 9.12 -39.25 -20.17
CA LYS A 2 10.45 -39.87 -20.18
C LYS A 2 10.49 -40.97 -19.11
N LYS A 3 11.14 -42.12 -19.37
CA LYS A 3 11.16 -43.27 -18.44
C LYS A 3 11.66 -42.92 -17.03
N TYR A 4 12.62 -41.99 -16.90
CA TYR A 4 13.13 -41.60 -15.60
C TYR A 4 12.09 -40.77 -14.78
N SER A 5 11.24 -39.96 -15.42
CA SER A 5 10.19 -39.18 -14.72
C SER A 5 9.16 -40.09 -14.07
N ARG A 6 8.90 -41.27 -14.63
CA ARG A 6 7.99 -42.23 -14.00
C ARG A 6 8.62 -42.81 -12.72
N LEU A 7 9.87 -43.23 -12.78
CA LEU A 7 10.58 -43.76 -11.62
C LEU A 7 10.75 -42.66 -10.52
N TYR A 8 11.04 -41.44 -10.91
CA TYR A 8 11.10 -40.31 -9.99
C TYR A 8 9.77 -40.11 -9.26
N ASN A 9 8.65 -40.06 -9.98
CA ASN A 9 7.33 -39.84 -9.38
C ASN A 9 6.94 -41.00 -8.47
N ASP A 10 7.17 -42.27 -8.85
CA ASP A 10 6.86 -43.42 -8.06
C ASP A 10 7.63 -43.42 -6.72
N LEU A 11 8.92 -43.13 -6.74
CA LEU A 11 9.71 -43.05 -5.51
C LEU A 11 9.34 -41.84 -4.66
N LYS A 12 9.07 -40.70 -5.27
CA LYS A 12 8.61 -39.49 -4.60
C LYS A 12 7.28 -39.75 -3.86
N GLU A 13 6.35 -40.41 -4.50
CA GLU A 13 5.05 -40.79 -3.88
C GLU A 13 5.25 -41.71 -2.69
N GLN A 14 6.09 -42.77 -2.81
CA GLN A 14 6.41 -43.65 -1.69
C GLN A 14 7.04 -42.92 -0.50
N ILE A 15 7.89 -41.89 -0.76
CA ILE A 15 8.49 -41.06 0.28
C ILE A 15 7.43 -40.15 0.92
N ILE A 16 6.63 -39.44 0.13
CA ILE A 16 5.60 -38.50 0.62
C ILE A 16 4.51 -39.24 1.41
N THR A 17 4.09 -40.44 0.97
CA THR A 17 3.11 -41.25 1.68
C THR A 17 3.68 -41.90 2.94
N GLY A 18 4.99 -41.92 3.11
CA GLY A 18 5.67 -42.54 4.25
C GLY A 18 5.91 -44.03 4.13
N GLN A 19 5.70 -44.61 2.94
CA GLN A 19 6.12 -46.00 2.65
C GLN A 19 7.65 -46.14 2.74
N LEU A 20 8.37 -45.11 2.36
CA LEU A 20 9.79 -44.93 2.60
C LEU A 20 9.97 -43.78 3.62
N ALA A 21 10.39 -44.14 4.83
CA ALA A 21 10.53 -43.20 5.94
C ALA A 21 11.87 -42.45 5.90
N HIS A 22 11.95 -41.32 6.63
CA HIS A 22 13.19 -40.62 6.83
C HIS A 22 14.30 -41.52 7.37
N GLY A 23 15.44 -41.53 6.75
CA GLY A 23 16.59 -42.35 7.10
C GLY A 23 16.61 -43.72 6.42
N ASP A 24 15.54 -44.15 5.74
CA ASP A 24 15.52 -45.40 5.00
C ASP A 24 16.52 -45.39 3.86
N LYS A 25 17.17 -46.52 3.70
CA LYS A 25 18.14 -46.72 2.59
C LYS A 25 17.38 -47.23 1.36
N ILE A 26 17.44 -46.47 0.28
CA ILE A 26 16.88 -46.90 -1.01
C ILE A 26 17.84 -47.80 -1.77
N PRO A 27 17.34 -48.61 -2.72
CA PRO A 27 18.18 -49.52 -3.49
C PRO A 27 19.35 -48.81 -4.21
N SER A 28 20.51 -49.48 -4.34
CA SER A 28 21.59 -48.95 -5.16
C SER A 28 21.14 -48.81 -6.61
N VAL A 29 21.79 -47.93 -7.37
CA VAL A 29 21.46 -47.69 -8.78
C VAL A 29 21.38 -49.01 -9.59
N ARG A 30 22.31 -49.90 -9.39
CA ARG A 30 22.31 -51.22 -10.07
C ARG A 30 21.12 -52.07 -9.64
N LYS A 31 20.83 -52.13 -8.36
CA LYS A 31 19.68 -52.89 -7.81
C LYS A 31 18.34 -52.32 -8.24
N ALA A 32 18.22 -50.97 -8.22
CA ALA A 32 17.01 -50.29 -8.69
C ALA A 32 16.77 -50.49 -10.20
N ALA A 33 17.83 -50.51 -11.02
CA ALA A 33 17.71 -50.79 -12.45
C ALA A 33 17.12 -52.18 -12.73
N LEU A 34 17.46 -53.17 -11.90
CA LEU A 34 16.87 -54.52 -11.98
C LEU A 34 15.40 -54.54 -11.49
N ILE A 35 15.14 -53.94 -10.33
CA ILE A 35 13.78 -53.91 -9.73
C ILE A 35 12.79 -53.24 -10.66
N TYR A 36 13.14 -52.09 -11.23
CA TYR A 36 12.23 -51.30 -12.05
C TYR A 36 12.34 -51.59 -13.55
N SER A 37 13.20 -52.58 -13.94
CA SER A 37 13.45 -52.98 -15.35
C SER A 37 13.77 -51.77 -16.26
N VAL A 38 14.70 -50.91 -15.81
CA VAL A 38 15.16 -49.69 -16.52
C VAL A 38 16.68 -49.69 -16.59
N SER A 39 17.24 -48.83 -17.44
CA SER A 39 18.69 -48.65 -17.51
C SER A 39 19.26 -47.98 -16.25
N THR A 40 20.52 -48.26 -15.92
CA THR A 40 21.24 -47.58 -14.81
C THR A 40 21.27 -46.10 -14.97
N THR A 41 21.39 -45.58 -16.19
CA THR A 41 21.35 -44.15 -16.52
C THR A 41 19.97 -43.55 -16.18
N THR A 42 18.86 -44.29 -16.44
CA THR A 42 17.50 -43.85 -16.06
C THR A 42 17.36 -43.70 -14.56
N VAL A 43 17.91 -44.68 -13.78
CA VAL A 43 17.89 -44.61 -12.31
C VAL A 43 18.76 -43.47 -11.80
N GLN A 44 19.95 -43.28 -12.37
CA GLN A 44 20.85 -42.18 -11.99
C GLN A 44 20.19 -40.82 -12.17
N ASN A 45 19.48 -40.60 -13.28
CA ASN A 45 18.77 -39.34 -13.53
C ASN A 45 17.62 -39.14 -12.53
N ALA A 46 16.84 -40.20 -12.24
CA ALA A 46 15.76 -40.10 -11.23
C ALA A 46 16.33 -39.82 -9.84
N TYR A 47 17.41 -40.48 -9.45
CA TYR A 47 18.06 -40.25 -8.15
C TYR A 47 18.72 -38.90 -8.07
N PHE A 48 19.28 -38.40 -9.15
CA PHE A 48 19.83 -37.04 -9.22
C PHE A 48 18.74 -35.98 -8.99
N GLU A 49 17.59 -36.13 -9.65
CA GLU A 49 16.45 -35.24 -9.42
C GLU A 49 15.89 -35.35 -7.99
N LEU A 50 15.73 -36.57 -7.45
CA LEU A 50 15.30 -36.76 -6.05
C LEU A 50 16.30 -36.13 -5.04
N CYS A 51 17.61 -36.19 -5.33
CA CYS A 51 18.61 -35.49 -4.52
C CYS A 51 18.52 -33.98 -4.67
N ALA A 52 18.35 -33.47 -5.89
CA ALA A 52 18.22 -32.04 -6.17
C ALA A 52 16.96 -31.46 -5.47
N ASP A 53 15.87 -32.20 -5.45
CA ASP A 53 14.63 -31.83 -4.79
C ASP A 53 14.61 -32.11 -3.27
N GLY A 54 15.71 -32.69 -2.72
CA GLY A 54 15.85 -32.92 -1.30
C GLY A 54 15.08 -34.11 -0.72
N TYR A 55 14.52 -34.99 -1.56
CA TYR A 55 13.82 -36.20 -1.09
C TYR A 55 14.78 -37.28 -0.59
N ILE A 56 15.97 -37.39 -1.21
CA ILE A 56 17.01 -38.32 -0.81
C ILE A 56 18.34 -37.61 -0.70
N VAL A 57 19.26 -38.22 0.02
CA VAL A 57 20.66 -37.77 0.13
C VAL A 57 21.62 -38.89 -0.19
N SER A 58 22.66 -38.58 -0.95
CA SER A 58 23.77 -39.52 -1.21
C SER A 58 24.77 -39.42 -0.07
N LYS A 59 25.10 -40.58 0.54
CA LYS A 59 26.21 -40.70 1.50
C LYS A 59 27.34 -41.45 0.86
N GLU A 60 28.53 -40.84 0.85
CA GLU A 60 29.70 -41.42 0.24
C GLU A 60 29.96 -42.83 0.76
N LYS A 61 30.27 -43.79 -0.17
CA LYS A 61 30.47 -45.21 0.10
C LYS A 61 29.31 -45.96 0.77
N SER A 62 28.18 -45.27 1.11
CA SER A 62 27.08 -45.87 1.81
C SER A 62 25.78 -45.99 0.97
N GLY A 63 25.62 -45.14 -0.06
CA GLY A 63 24.46 -45.16 -0.96
C GLY A 63 23.50 -44.00 -0.73
N TYR A 64 22.23 -44.22 -1.10
CA TYR A 64 21.19 -43.19 -1.05
C TYR A 64 20.20 -43.45 0.09
N PHE A 65 19.82 -42.37 0.78
CA PHE A 65 18.93 -42.42 1.94
C PHE A 65 17.84 -41.39 1.82
N VAL A 66 16.66 -41.66 2.33
CA VAL A 66 15.54 -40.74 2.39
C VAL A 66 15.87 -39.62 3.37
N SER A 67 15.84 -38.34 2.89
CA SER A 67 16.08 -37.15 3.70
C SER A 67 14.79 -36.37 3.99
N TYR A 68 13.70 -36.72 3.31
CA TYR A 68 12.42 -36.04 3.51
C TYR A 68 11.83 -36.33 4.88
N ILE A 69 11.60 -35.29 5.64
CA ILE A 69 10.87 -35.34 6.91
C ILE A 69 9.44 -34.89 6.63
N LYS A 70 8.47 -35.81 6.79
CA LYS A 70 7.07 -35.45 6.69
C LYS A 70 6.78 -34.44 7.81
N SER A 71 6.65 -33.18 7.47
CA SER A 71 6.23 -32.16 8.42
C SER A 71 4.88 -32.58 9.02
N GLN A 72 4.83 -32.83 10.32
CA GLN A 72 3.58 -33.06 11.04
C GLN A 72 2.77 -31.78 11.22
N ASN A 73 3.32 -30.65 10.79
CA ASN A 73 2.52 -29.45 10.68
C ASN A 73 1.49 -29.68 9.58
N LYS A 74 0.30 -30.18 9.99
CA LYS A 74 -0.89 -29.79 9.28
C LYS A 74 -0.76 -28.28 9.14
N ILE A 75 -0.49 -27.81 7.92
CA ILE A 75 -0.88 -26.46 7.54
C ILE A 75 -2.37 -26.50 7.89
N LYS A 76 -2.72 -25.98 9.06
CA LYS A 76 -4.07 -25.51 9.27
C LYS A 76 -4.21 -24.49 8.13
N ASN A 77 -4.95 -24.89 7.11
CA ASN A 77 -5.66 -23.91 6.32
C ASN A 77 -6.61 -23.27 7.34
N GLU A 78 -6.09 -22.38 8.15
CA GLU A 78 -6.84 -21.26 8.63
C GLU A 78 -7.16 -20.53 7.31
N THR A 79 -8.24 -20.92 6.68
CA THR A 79 -9.04 -19.98 5.95
C THR A 79 -9.27 -18.91 7.00
N GLU A 80 -8.44 -17.84 6.98
CA GLU A 80 -8.89 -16.57 7.49
C GLU A 80 -10.28 -16.47 6.89
N ASN A 81 -11.29 -16.53 7.75
CA ASN A 81 -12.62 -16.12 7.37
C ASN A 81 -12.43 -14.67 6.95
N GLU A 82 -12.15 -14.45 5.66
CA GLU A 82 -12.32 -13.13 5.07
C GLU A 82 -13.75 -12.76 5.44
N THR A 83 -13.88 -11.92 6.44
CA THR A 83 -15.16 -11.32 6.79
C THR A 83 -15.61 -10.65 5.51
N ASN A 84 -16.66 -11.18 4.91
CA ASN A 84 -17.14 -10.74 3.61
C ASN A 84 -17.83 -9.37 3.83
N ILE A 85 -16.99 -8.32 3.97
CA ILE A 85 -17.45 -6.94 4.22
C ILE A 85 -18.20 -6.51 2.98
N GLU A 86 -19.51 -6.40 3.08
CA GLU A 86 -20.36 -5.96 1.97
C GLU A 86 -20.42 -4.44 1.88
N TYR A 87 -20.37 -3.74 3.03
CA TYR A 87 -20.44 -2.29 3.12
C TYR A 87 -19.24 -1.73 3.88
N ASN A 88 -18.25 -1.28 3.12
CA ASN A 88 -17.06 -0.64 3.67
C ASN A 88 -17.22 0.88 3.66
N PHE A 89 -17.34 1.47 4.86
CA PHE A 89 -17.41 2.91 5.08
C PHE A 89 -16.10 3.52 5.56
N ASP A 90 -15.00 2.76 5.63
CA ASP A 90 -13.70 3.27 6.12
C ASP A 90 -13.03 4.24 5.14
N GLY A 91 -13.46 4.23 3.87
CA GLY A 91 -12.90 5.08 2.83
C GLY A 91 -11.66 4.50 2.15
N GLU A 92 -11.25 3.28 2.50
CA GLU A 92 -10.08 2.61 1.91
C GLU A 92 -10.33 2.07 0.50
N CYS A 93 -11.60 1.91 0.12
CA CYS A 93 -12.00 1.40 -1.18
C CYS A 93 -12.35 2.53 -2.15
N ALA A 94 -11.89 2.40 -3.39
CA ALA A 94 -12.30 3.28 -4.47
C ALA A 94 -13.66 2.87 -5.04
N ASP A 95 -14.43 3.85 -5.50
CA ASP A 95 -15.68 3.60 -6.22
C ASP A 95 -15.43 2.83 -7.53
N PRO A 96 -16.19 1.78 -7.83
CA PRO A 96 -16.09 1.08 -9.11
C PRO A 96 -16.25 1.97 -10.34
N GLU A 97 -16.99 3.08 -10.23
CA GLU A 97 -17.24 4.03 -11.33
C GLU A 97 -16.19 5.15 -11.40
N CYS A 98 -15.29 5.24 -10.41
CA CYS A 98 -14.35 6.35 -10.33
C CYS A 98 -13.30 6.33 -11.44
N PHE A 99 -12.95 5.16 -11.96
CA PHE A 99 -11.81 4.98 -12.85
C PHE A 99 -12.18 4.32 -14.17
N ASP A 100 -11.57 4.78 -15.26
CA ASP A 100 -11.72 4.15 -16.58
C ASP A 100 -10.68 3.05 -16.77
N VAL A 101 -11.07 1.85 -16.37
CA VAL A 101 -10.22 0.65 -16.47
C VAL A 101 -9.85 0.35 -17.93
N SER A 102 -10.76 0.60 -18.89
CA SER A 102 -10.51 0.33 -20.32
C SER A 102 -9.42 1.25 -20.87
N LEU A 103 -9.45 2.52 -20.47
CA LEU A 103 -8.39 3.47 -20.80
C LEU A 103 -7.06 3.06 -20.18
N TRP A 104 -7.06 2.65 -18.91
CA TRP A 104 -5.84 2.18 -18.25
C TRP A 104 -5.25 0.93 -18.92
N GLN A 105 -6.09 -0.03 -19.29
CA GLN A 105 -5.67 -1.21 -20.04
C GLN A 105 -4.98 -0.84 -21.37
N LYS A 106 -5.43 0.22 -22.06
CA LYS A 106 -4.76 0.72 -23.26
C LYS A 106 -3.32 1.16 -22.96
N TYR A 107 -3.10 1.90 -21.86
CA TYR A 107 -1.76 2.36 -21.45
C TYR A 107 -0.88 1.21 -21.01
N ILE A 108 -1.40 0.24 -20.27
CA ILE A 108 -0.69 -0.99 -19.91
C ILE A 108 -0.27 -1.77 -21.17
N LYS A 109 -1.17 -1.95 -22.13
CA LYS A 109 -0.84 -2.59 -23.42
C LYS A 109 0.24 -1.84 -24.18
N ASN A 110 0.22 -0.51 -24.18
CA ASN A 110 1.25 0.30 -24.80
C ASN A 110 2.62 0.16 -24.08
N ALA A 111 2.62 0.09 -22.75
CA ALA A 111 3.82 -0.17 -21.98
C ALA A 111 4.41 -1.56 -22.31
N LEU A 112 3.57 -2.59 -22.39
CA LEU A 112 3.98 -3.96 -22.75
C LEU A 112 4.56 -4.09 -24.18
N ARG A 113 4.23 -3.17 -25.09
CA ARG A 113 4.82 -3.13 -26.44
C ARG A 113 6.29 -2.65 -26.44
N GLN A 114 6.74 -1.98 -25.38
CA GLN A 114 8.13 -1.52 -25.23
C GLN A 114 9.05 -2.66 -24.75
N LYS A 115 9.11 -3.73 -25.54
CA LYS A 115 9.76 -5.01 -25.14
C LYS A 115 11.20 -4.81 -24.66
N GLU A 116 12.03 -4.08 -25.39
CA GLU A 116 13.44 -3.86 -25.04
C GLU A 116 13.58 -3.14 -23.68
N ARG A 117 12.72 -2.15 -23.43
CA ARG A 117 12.73 -1.42 -22.17
C ARG A 117 12.36 -2.31 -20.98
N LEU A 118 11.46 -3.29 -21.17
CA LEU A 118 11.02 -4.22 -20.13
C LEU A 118 12.03 -5.34 -19.84
N LEU A 119 13.03 -5.56 -20.69
CA LEU A 119 14.10 -6.52 -20.43
C LEU A 119 15.17 -6.03 -19.43
N THR A 120 15.08 -4.78 -19.01
CA THR A 120 16.01 -4.17 -18.03
C THR A 120 15.28 -3.78 -16.76
N TYR A 121 16.00 -3.79 -15.63
CA TYR A 121 15.46 -3.24 -14.38
C TYR A 121 15.21 -1.74 -14.49
N SER A 122 14.27 -1.22 -13.72
CA SER A 122 14.10 0.23 -13.58
C SER A 122 15.27 0.86 -12.83
N GLN A 123 15.52 2.13 -13.09
CA GLN A 123 16.42 2.92 -12.26
C GLN A 123 15.90 2.93 -10.81
N THR A 124 16.76 2.96 -9.83
CA THR A 124 16.40 2.95 -8.40
C THR A 124 15.45 4.08 -8.01
N GLN A 125 15.63 5.26 -8.60
CA GLN A 125 14.72 6.40 -8.43
C GLN A 125 13.38 6.26 -9.19
N GLY A 126 13.24 5.26 -10.05
CA GLY A 126 12.12 5.12 -11.00
C GLY A 126 12.44 5.66 -12.38
N GLU A 127 11.56 5.39 -13.33
CA GLU A 127 11.71 5.74 -14.74
C GLU A 127 11.87 7.25 -14.92
N TYR A 128 12.92 7.68 -15.62
CA TYR A 128 13.26 9.10 -15.77
C TYR A 128 12.15 9.92 -16.43
N ASP A 129 11.51 9.37 -17.44
CA ASP A 129 10.42 10.02 -18.16
C ASP A 129 9.16 10.20 -17.29
N LEU A 130 8.91 9.29 -16.34
CA LEU A 130 7.86 9.46 -15.34
C LEU A 130 8.23 10.56 -14.33
N ARG A 131 9.48 10.60 -13.87
CA ARG A 131 9.96 11.65 -12.96
C ARG A 131 9.83 13.03 -13.61
N CYS A 132 10.15 13.16 -14.92
CA CYS A 132 9.91 14.38 -15.69
C CYS A 132 8.42 14.74 -15.77
N ALA A 133 7.55 13.76 -16.01
CA ALA A 133 6.11 13.99 -16.08
C ALA A 133 5.54 14.41 -14.71
N ILE A 134 6.00 13.80 -13.62
CA ILE A 134 5.63 14.17 -12.24
C ILE A 134 6.11 15.59 -11.94
N SER A 135 7.37 15.94 -12.23
CA SER A 135 7.92 17.30 -12.02
C SER A 135 7.05 18.36 -12.67
N LYS A 136 6.64 18.14 -13.92
CA LYS A 136 5.73 19.04 -14.62
C LYS A 136 4.36 19.10 -13.97
N TYR A 137 3.76 17.94 -13.67
CA TYR A 137 2.45 17.82 -13.06
C TYR A 137 2.33 18.56 -11.73
N ILE A 138 3.29 18.35 -10.79
CA ILE A 138 3.25 18.99 -9.47
C ILE A 138 3.54 20.48 -9.53
N ARG A 139 4.37 20.93 -10.50
CA ARG A 139 4.57 22.34 -10.76
C ARG A 139 3.27 23.04 -11.16
N GLU A 140 2.52 22.44 -12.08
CA GLU A 140 1.25 23.00 -12.55
C GLU A 140 0.16 22.96 -11.48
N LYS A 141 0.13 21.91 -10.66
CA LYS A 141 -0.90 21.69 -9.64
C LYS A 141 -0.65 22.37 -8.31
N ARG A 142 0.59 22.35 -7.84
CA ARG A 142 0.98 22.75 -6.49
C ARG A 142 2.01 23.87 -6.46
N ASN A 143 2.48 24.32 -7.61
CA ASN A 143 3.62 25.21 -7.74
C ASN A 143 4.90 24.68 -7.07
N VAL A 144 4.99 23.35 -6.93
CA VAL A 144 6.18 22.68 -6.40
C VAL A 144 7.19 22.53 -7.53
N ILE A 145 8.31 23.24 -7.42
CA ILE A 145 9.37 23.23 -8.44
C ILE A 145 10.49 22.29 -7.99
N ALA A 146 10.67 21.20 -8.70
CA ALA A 146 11.72 20.23 -8.42
C ALA A 146 12.31 19.65 -9.71
N SER A 147 13.63 19.46 -9.72
CA SER A 147 14.29 18.69 -10.78
C SER A 147 13.87 17.22 -10.71
N PRO A 148 13.71 16.54 -11.88
CA PRO A 148 13.49 15.11 -11.90
C PRO A 148 14.52 14.27 -11.11
N ASP A 149 15.73 14.77 -10.95
CA ASP A 149 16.81 14.10 -10.21
C ASP A 149 16.63 14.12 -8.69
N ARG A 150 15.73 14.95 -8.19
CA ARG A 150 15.32 14.98 -6.77
C ARG A 150 14.11 14.09 -6.48
N ILE A 151 13.48 13.54 -7.52
CA ILE A 151 12.26 12.74 -7.40
C ILE A 151 12.62 11.26 -7.26
N VAL A 152 12.06 10.59 -6.24
CA VAL A 152 12.16 9.13 -6.04
C VAL A 152 10.76 8.55 -6.06
N ILE A 153 10.54 7.53 -6.89
CA ILE A 153 9.27 6.81 -7.06
C ILE A 153 9.32 5.54 -6.21
N GLY A 154 8.21 5.20 -5.54
CA GLY A 154 8.08 3.99 -4.75
C GLY A 154 6.66 3.39 -4.80
N ALA A 155 6.54 2.13 -4.39
CA ALA A 155 5.27 1.41 -4.31
C ALA A 155 4.48 1.80 -3.03
N GLY A 156 4.07 3.05 -2.95
CA GLY A 156 3.34 3.62 -1.81
C GLY A 156 4.24 4.37 -0.82
N VAL A 157 3.61 5.13 0.07
CA VAL A 157 4.27 6.03 1.02
C VAL A 157 5.18 5.27 1.98
N GLY A 158 4.77 4.10 2.47
CA GLY A 158 5.57 3.30 3.41
C GLY A 158 6.96 2.95 2.88
N VAL A 159 7.09 2.64 1.57
CA VAL A 159 8.41 2.39 0.96
C VAL A 159 9.26 3.65 0.95
N LEU A 160 8.66 4.80 0.65
CA LEU A 160 9.37 6.09 0.64
C LEU A 160 9.84 6.47 2.04
N LEU A 161 9.03 6.22 3.08
CA LEU A 161 9.41 6.43 4.48
C LEU A 161 10.54 5.50 4.92
N ASN A 162 10.57 4.23 4.48
CA ASN A 162 11.71 3.34 4.73
C ASN A 162 13.00 3.87 4.09
N ILE A 163 12.94 4.41 2.88
CA ILE A 163 14.08 5.06 2.25
C ILE A 163 14.52 6.28 3.07
N LEU A 164 13.58 7.14 3.49
CA LEU A 164 13.89 8.30 4.32
C LEU A 164 14.51 7.91 5.66
N ALA A 165 13.95 6.90 6.35
CA ALA A 165 14.51 6.39 7.60
C ALA A 165 15.95 5.90 7.43
N PHE A 166 16.30 5.33 6.26
CA PHE A 166 17.69 4.96 5.94
C PHE A 166 18.59 6.18 5.68
N LEU A 167 18.05 7.27 5.11
CA LEU A 167 18.84 8.46 4.78
C LEU A 167 19.12 9.36 5.98
N PHE A 168 18.31 9.26 7.03
CA PHE A 168 18.54 9.97 8.28
C PHE A 168 19.41 9.16 9.25
N ASP A 169 20.11 9.85 10.14
CA ASP A 169 20.78 9.21 11.28
C ASP A 169 19.72 8.77 12.29
N ASN A 170 19.82 7.56 12.79
CA ASN A 170 18.80 6.93 13.66
C ASN A 170 18.82 7.40 15.11
N ASP A 171 19.79 8.25 15.52
CA ASP A 171 19.83 8.92 16.82
C ASP A 171 18.89 10.13 16.89
N LYS A 172 18.31 10.53 15.75
CA LYS A 172 17.37 11.66 15.64
C LYS A 172 15.98 11.31 16.20
N THR A 173 15.29 12.38 16.58
CA THR A 173 13.89 12.31 17.04
C THR A 173 12.93 12.60 15.90
N VAL A 174 11.80 11.85 15.87
CA VAL A 174 10.74 12.03 14.86
C VAL A 174 9.43 12.37 15.54
N SER A 175 8.78 13.44 15.08
CA SER A 175 7.47 13.85 15.59
C SER A 175 6.36 13.58 14.59
N PHE A 176 5.30 12.92 15.03
CA PHE A 176 4.04 12.76 14.30
C PHE A 176 2.94 13.62 14.91
N PRO A 177 1.91 14.04 14.12
CA PRO A 177 0.81 14.84 14.66
C PRO A 177 -0.03 14.08 15.71
N ASP A 178 -0.20 12.77 15.53
CA ASP A 178 -0.88 11.85 16.43
C ASP A 178 -0.47 10.40 16.16
N LYS A 179 -1.13 9.44 16.80
CA LYS A 179 -0.85 8.00 16.67
C LYS A 179 -1.65 7.30 15.55
N SER A 180 -2.37 8.03 14.70
CA SER A 180 -3.25 7.42 13.69
C SER A 180 -2.49 6.78 12.53
N PHE A 181 -1.32 7.31 12.17
CA PHE A 181 -0.50 6.75 11.11
C PHE A 181 0.44 5.65 11.64
N ILE A 182 -0.16 4.52 12.08
CA ILE A 182 0.55 3.39 12.69
C ILE A 182 1.70 2.87 11.83
N GLN A 183 1.50 2.76 10.51
CA GLN A 183 2.53 2.28 9.59
C GLN A 183 3.74 3.21 9.55
N GLY A 184 3.54 4.52 9.45
CA GLY A 184 4.63 5.50 9.44
C GLY A 184 5.41 5.51 10.73
N ILE A 185 4.72 5.50 11.88
CA ILE A 185 5.31 5.41 13.21
C ILE A 185 6.16 4.13 13.32
N GLY A 186 5.58 2.97 13.00
CA GLY A 186 6.25 1.68 13.10
C GLY A 186 7.51 1.57 12.22
N ILE A 187 7.55 2.25 11.06
CA ILE A 187 8.75 2.31 10.21
C ILE A 187 9.90 3.00 10.93
N PHE A 188 9.66 4.17 11.52
CA PHE A 188 10.71 4.89 12.22
C PHE A 188 11.11 4.20 13.53
N GLU A 189 10.17 3.69 14.32
CA GLU A 189 10.47 2.90 15.54
C GLU A 189 11.31 1.66 15.23
N SER A 190 10.95 0.89 14.21
CA SER A 190 11.70 -0.32 13.81
C SER A 190 13.08 0.01 13.23
N SER A 191 13.28 1.23 12.74
CA SER A 191 14.58 1.74 12.27
C SER A 191 15.43 2.34 13.40
N GLY A 192 14.95 2.33 14.65
CA GLY A 192 15.70 2.77 15.83
C GLY A 192 15.53 4.24 16.21
N PHE A 193 14.61 4.97 15.59
CA PHE A 193 14.33 6.38 15.93
C PHE A 193 13.50 6.51 17.21
N ASN A 194 13.72 7.62 17.93
CA ASN A 194 12.85 8.03 19.02
C ASN A 194 11.62 8.75 18.46
N VAL A 195 10.44 8.09 18.50
CA VAL A 195 9.21 8.63 17.94
C VAL A 195 8.35 9.28 19.03
N HIS A 196 7.95 10.52 18.80
CA HIS A 196 7.09 11.31 19.67
C HIS A 196 5.84 11.80 18.94
N THR A 197 4.84 12.24 19.70
CA THR A 197 3.68 12.92 19.13
C THR A 197 3.68 14.38 19.56
N ARG A 198 3.46 15.29 18.58
CA ARG A 198 3.37 16.75 18.80
C ARG A 198 4.62 17.35 19.48
N ASP A 199 5.77 16.77 19.24
CA ASP A 199 7.04 17.33 19.72
C ASP A 199 7.55 18.38 18.76
N LYS A 200 7.55 19.63 19.20
CA LYS A 200 8.06 20.75 18.41
C LYS A 200 9.59 20.79 18.30
N ASN A 201 10.29 20.08 19.19
CA ASN A 201 11.75 20.09 19.22
C ASN A 201 12.35 18.89 18.46
N ALA A 202 11.53 18.08 17.80
CA ALA A 202 12.00 16.95 17.03
C ALA A 202 12.85 17.36 15.84
N ASP A 203 13.86 16.54 15.52
CA ASP A 203 14.74 16.74 14.36
C ASP A 203 14.01 16.53 13.03
N ILE A 204 13.01 15.65 13.03
CA ILE A 204 12.19 15.31 11.88
C ILE A 204 10.71 15.49 12.26
N ILE A 205 9.98 16.27 11.47
CA ILE A 205 8.57 16.58 11.73
C ILE A 205 7.74 16.06 10.57
N TYR A 206 7.00 14.97 10.79
CA TYR A 206 6.04 14.46 9.80
C TYR A 206 4.70 15.17 9.96
N VAL A 207 4.17 15.72 8.87
CA VAL A 207 2.85 16.38 8.84
C VAL A 207 2.13 16.13 7.53
N SER A 208 0.79 16.07 7.61
CA SER A 208 -0.09 16.10 6.44
C SER A 208 -0.89 17.41 6.46
N PRO A 209 -0.36 18.51 5.92
CA PRO A 209 -0.95 19.85 6.12
C PRO A 209 -2.34 20.02 5.52
N SER A 210 -2.69 19.19 4.56
CA SER A 210 -4.01 19.16 3.93
C SER A 210 -4.99 18.23 4.67
N HIS A 211 -4.49 17.44 5.63
CA HIS A 211 -5.23 16.39 6.34
C HIS A 211 -4.69 16.21 7.78
N MET A 212 -4.72 17.29 8.57
CA MET A 212 -4.14 17.31 9.92
C MET A 212 -4.84 16.37 10.91
N THR A 213 -6.07 16.05 10.65
CA THR A 213 -6.90 15.12 11.42
C THR A 213 -7.67 14.21 10.46
N ARG A 214 -8.22 13.10 10.96
CA ARG A 214 -9.13 12.26 10.15
C ARG A 214 -10.34 13.02 9.59
N TRP A 215 -10.67 14.18 10.16
CA TRP A 215 -11.76 15.07 9.73
C TRP A 215 -11.34 16.00 8.58
N GLY A 216 -10.07 15.93 8.16
CA GLY A 216 -9.53 16.76 7.09
C GLY A 216 -9.33 18.21 7.51
N ASP A 217 -9.03 18.47 8.79
CA ASP A 217 -8.60 19.80 9.18
C ASP A 217 -7.36 20.22 8.41
N VAL A 218 -7.40 21.45 7.89
CA VAL A 218 -6.33 21.99 7.06
C VAL A 218 -5.46 22.92 7.87
N MET A 219 -4.14 22.74 7.77
CA MET A 219 -3.19 23.67 8.38
C MET A 219 -3.29 25.03 7.73
N LYS A 220 -3.66 26.05 8.50
CA LYS A 220 -3.79 27.44 8.04
C LYS A 220 -2.46 27.97 7.56
N THR A 221 -2.47 28.86 6.56
CA THR A 221 -1.26 29.43 5.94
C THR A 221 -0.29 30.03 6.95
N LYS A 222 -0.79 30.74 7.96
CA LYS A 222 0.04 31.29 9.04
C LYS A 222 0.84 30.18 9.74
N ARG A 223 0.19 29.08 10.10
CA ARG A 223 0.85 27.94 10.77
C ARG A 223 1.84 27.22 9.86
N ARG A 224 1.58 27.20 8.55
CA ARG A 224 2.53 26.66 7.56
C ARG A 224 3.83 27.47 7.52
N LEU A 225 3.72 28.80 7.50
CA LEU A 225 4.87 29.69 7.55
C LEU A 225 5.65 29.53 8.86
N GLU A 226 4.95 29.55 10.01
CA GLU A 226 5.59 29.35 11.31
C GLU A 226 6.35 28.01 11.39
N LEU A 227 5.80 26.93 10.84
CA LEU A 227 6.45 25.62 10.85
C LEU A 227 7.71 25.61 9.99
N VAL A 228 7.64 26.23 8.82
CA VAL A 228 8.77 26.28 7.88
C VAL A 228 9.90 27.15 8.44
N GLU A 229 9.58 28.33 8.99
CA GLU A 229 10.55 29.20 9.65
C GLU A 229 11.20 28.50 10.84
N TYR A 230 10.39 27.87 11.70
CA TYR A 230 10.87 27.08 12.82
C TYR A 230 11.83 25.97 12.37
N SER A 231 11.47 25.21 11.35
CA SER A 231 12.31 24.13 10.84
C SER A 231 13.65 24.62 10.30
N PHE A 232 13.65 25.79 9.66
CA PHE A 232 14.87 26.42 9.17
C PHE A 232 15.80 26.87 10.32
N GLU A 233 15.23 27.56 11.33
CA GLU A 233 15.99 28.05 12.50
C GLU A 233 16.59 26.92 13.32
N HIS A 234 15.85 25.80 13.48
CA HIS A 234 16.27 24.65 14.32
C HIS A 234 16.92 23.51 13.52
N LYS A 235 17.13 23.71 12.21
CA LYS A 235 17.70 22.70 11.30
C LYS A 235 16.90 21.38 11.31
N SER A 236 15.61 21.43 11.60
CA SER A 236 14.71 20.28 11.54
C SER A 236 14.29 20.04 10.09
N VAL A 237 14.07 18.77 9.73
CA VAL A 237 13.51 18.41 8.41
C VAL A 237 12.01 18.20 8.54
N VAL A 238 11.23 18.83 7.68
CA VAL A 238 9.78 18.59 7.60
C VAL A 238 9.50 17.59 6.49
N ILE A 239 8.79 16.51 6.80
CA ILE A 239 8.23 15.58 5.82
C ILE A 239 6.77 16.00 5.60
N GLU A 240 6.49 16.63 4.47
CA GLU A 240 5.15 17.00 4.03
C GLU A 240 4.51 15.86 3.26
N ASP A 241 3.52 15.18 3.83
CA ASP A 241 2.69 14.21 3.13
C ASP A 241 1.44 14.91 2.58
N ASP A 242 1.43 15.17 1.28
CA ASP A 242 0.37 15.90 0.59
C ASP A 242 -0.61 14.95 -0.14
N TYR A 243 -0.84 13.77 0.47
CA TYR A 243 -1.85 12.84 -0.04
C TYR A 243 -3.25 13.49 0.03
N GLU A 244 -4.14 13.13 -0.89
CA GLU A 244 -5.53 13.63 -0.94
C GLU A 244 -5.72 15.16 -1.07
N ASN A 245 -4.67 15.96 -1.28
CA ASN A 245 -4.84 17.38 -1.53
C ASN A 245 -5.74 17.67 -2.76
N ASP A 246 -5.77 16.75 -3.71
CA ASP A 246 -6.69 16.80 -4.85
C ASP A 246 -8.18 16.66 -4.45
N PHE A 247 -8.47 16.20 -3.24
CA PHE A 247 -9.82 15.94 -2.71
C PHE A 247 -10.32 16.98 -1.72
N MET A 248 -9.69 18.15 -1.65
CA MET A 248 -10.18 19.25 -0.83
C MET A 248 -11.36 19.94 -1.52
N TYR A 249 -12.55 19.92 -0.90
CA TYR A 249 -13.79 20.30 -1.56
C TYR A 249 -14.26 21.72 -1.25
N ASN A 250 -14.18 22.16 -0.01
CA ASN A 250 -14.75 23.42 0.47
C ASN A 250 -13.71 24.42 1.00
N VAL A 251 -12.41 24.08 0.88
CA VAL A 251 -11.33 24.92 1.43
C VAL A 251 -10.61 25.63 0.31
N LYS A 252 -10.17 26.86 0.59
CA LYS A 252 -9.29 27.58 -0.33
C LYS A 252 -7.97 26.81 -0.47
N PRO A 253 -7.45 26.62 -1.68
CA PRO A 253 -6.16 26.00 -1.89
C PRO A 253 -5.09 26.71 -1.05
N THR A 254 -4.30 25.92 -0.33
CA THR A 254 -3.18 26.42 0.46
C THR A 254 -1.86 25.99 -0.16
N PRO A 255 -0.80 26.80 -0.13
CA PRO A 255 0.49 26.44 -0.72
C PRO A 255 1.09 25.23 0.01
N ALA A 256 1.83 24.40 -0.71
CA ALA A 256 2.61 23.33 -0.11
C ALA A 256 3.70 23.91 0.81
N LEU A 257 4.03 23.22 1.90
CA LEU A 257 5.17 23.59 2.76
C LEU A 257 6.47 23.60 1.98
N PHE A 258 6.64 22.63 1.07
CA PHE A 258 7.79 22.58 0.17
C PHE A 258 7.99 23.88 -0.63
N THR A 259 6.89 24.52 -1.05
CA THR A 259 6.94 25.79 -1.80
C THR A 259 7.30 26.99 -0.91
N LEU A 260 6.95 26.92 0.37
CA LEU A 260 7.24 27.95 1.37
C LEU A 260 8.61 27.76 2.03
N GLY A 261 9.15 26.52 1.96
CA GLY A 261 10.33 26.12 2.70
C GLY A 261 11.64 26.66 2.15
N HIS A 262 12.62 26.79 3.04
CA HIS A 262 13.98 27.21 2.78
C HIS A 262 14.93 26.02 2.48
N GLY A 263 14.41 24.96 1.85
CA GLY A 263 15.18 23.76 1.53
C GLY A 263 15.12 22.63 2.59
N ASN A 264 14.44 22.82 3.71
CA ASN A 264 14.34 21.82 4.79
C ASN A 264 13.09 20.92 4.69
N VAL A 265 12.37 20.96 3.56
CA VAL A 265 11.14 20.18 3.39
C VAL A 265 11.37 19.04 2.39
N VAL A 266 10.94 17.84 2.75
CA VAL A 266 10.75 16.69 1.85
C VAL A 266 9.26 16.63 1.52
N TYR A 267 8.91 16.53 0.24
CA TYR A 267 7.53 16.45 -0.21
C TYR A 267 7.19 15.01 -0.61
N ILE A 268 6.06 14.49 -0.17
CA ILE A 268 5.53 13.19 -0.58
C ILE A 268 4.17 13.39 -1.26
N GLY A 269 4.00 12.75 -2.41
CA GLY A 269 2.74 12.69 -3.12
C GLY A 269 2.38 11.26 -3.53
N SER A 270 1.09 10.99 -3.71
CA SER A 270 0.58 9.66 -4.06
C SER A 270 -0.45 9.74 -5.17
N PHE A 271 -0.43 8.75 -6.07
CA PHE A 271 -1.45 8.56 -7.10
C PHE A 271 -2.49 7.50 -6.72
N SER A 272 -2.32 6.80 -5.59
CA SER A 272 -3.19 5.68 -5.21
C SER A 272 -4.65 6.09 -5.02
N ALA A 273 -4.92 7.22 -4.37
CA ALA A 273 -6.28 7.72 -4.18
C ALA A 273 -6.87 8.33 -5.46
N LEU A 274 -6.02 8.89 -6.33
CA LEU A 274 -6.45 9.56 -7.57
C LEU A 274 -6.75 8.59 -8.72
N LEU A 275 -6.11 7.42 -8.71
CA LEU A 275 -6.29 6.40 -9.75
C LEU A 275 -7.03 5.19 -9.15
N LEU A 276 -6.27 4.15 -8.81
CA LEU A 276 -6.76 2.97 -8.11
C LEU A 276 -5.78 2.64 -6.98
N PRO A 277 -6.25 2.25 -5.79
CA PRO A 277 -5.39 1.84 -4.68
C PRO A 277 -4.37 0.76 -5.08
N GLY A 278 -4.74 -0.15 -5.99
CA GLY A 278 -3.88 -1.24 -6.48
C GLY A 278 -2.72 -0.80 -7.36
N ILE A 279 -2.72 0.41 -7.93
CA ILE A 279 -1.62 0.91 -8.80
C ILE A 279 -0.36 1.23 -7.98
N ARG A 280 -0.49 1.50 -6.70
CA ARG A 280 0.63 1.65 -5.74
C ARG A 280 1.81 2.49 -6.23
N ILE A 281 1.59 3.64 -6.83
CA ILE A 281 2.65 4.59 -7.20
C ILE A 281 2.55 5.84 -6.36
N SER A 282 3.61 6.09 -5.58
CA SER A 282 3.85 7.32 -4.83
C SER A 282 5.23 7.86 -5.19
N PHE A 283 5.49 9.11 -4.88
CA PHE A 283 6.78 9.75 -5.12
C PHE A 283 7.13 10.67 -3.97
N MET A 284 8.42 10.87 -3.77
CA MET A 284 8.94 11.92 -2.88
C MET A 284 9.90 12.83 -3.63
N ILE A 285 9.99 14.07 -3.17
CA ILE A 285 10.97 15.04 -3.60
C ILE A 285 11.89 15.30 -2.42
N LEU A 286 13.13 14.91 -2.59
CA LEU A 286 14.15 15.12 -1.58
C LEU A 286 14.63 16.59 -1.59
N ASN A 287 15.05 17.09 -0.43
CA ASN A 287 15.84 18.33 -0.37
C ASN A 287 17.26 18.08 -0.93
N ASP A 288 18.07 19.12 -1.02
CA ASP A 288 19.38 19.00 -1.68
C ASP A 288 20.32 18.09 -0.90
N GLU A 289 20.37 18.20 0.43
CA GLU A 289 21.19 17.38 1.31
C GLU A 289 20.84 15.89 1.19
N LEU A 290 19.56 15.55 1.35
CA LEU A 290 19.10 14.16 1.24
C LEU A 290 19.25 13.61 -0.18
N THR A 291 19.21 14.47 -1.21
CA THR A 291 19.48 14.06 -2.59
C THR A 291 20.93 13.60 -2.76
N GLU A 292 21.89 14.32 -2.16
CA GLU A 292 23.30 13.93 -2.18
C GLU A 292 23.52 12.60 -1.43
N ILE A 293 22.96 12.46 -0.21
CA ILE A 293 23.04 11.23 0.57
C ILE A 293 22.40 10.05 -0.19
N TYR A 294 21.23 10.28 -0.81
CA TYR A 294 20.56 9.26 -1.61
C TYR A 294 21.44 8.83 -2.79
N ASN A 295 22.02 9.74 -3.54
CA ASN A 295 22.85 9.44 -4.69
C ASN A 295 24.10 8.63 -4.33
N GLN A 296 24.68 8.88 -3.17
CA GLN A 296 25.82 8.10 -2.64
C GLN A 296 25.39 6.68 -2.23
N ASN A 297 24.13 6.47 -1.86
CA ASN A 297 23.61 5.21 -1.36
C ASN A 297 22.62 4.51 -2.30
N LYS A 298 22.32 5.04 -3.48
CA LYS A 298 21.26 4.54 -4.38
C LYS A 298 21.40 3.06 -4.76
N PHE A 299 22.63 2.54 -4.75
CA PHE A 299 22.90 1.12 -5.04
C PHE A 299 22.37 0.17 -3.95
N LYS A 300 22.01 0.67 -2.77
CA LYS A 300 21.41 -0.10 -1.67
C LYS A 300 19.89 -0.26 -1.82
N PHE A 301 19.27 0.47 -2.74
CA PHE A 301 17.83 0.44 -2.95
C PHE A 301 17.48 -0.27 -4.25
N ALA A 302 16.35 -0.97 -4.23
CA ALA A 302 15.72 -1.50 -5.42
C ALA A 302 14.46 -0.70 -5.76
N GLN A 303 14.12 -0.56 -7.04
CA GLN A 303 12.85 0.02 -7.43
C GLN A 303 11.72 -0.93 -7.10
N THR A 304 10.71 -0.43 -6.37
CA THR A 304 9.59 -1.23 -5.87
C THR A 304 8.33 -1.08 -6.71
N ALA A 305 8.15 0.05 -7.40
CA ALA A 305 7.00 0.25 -8.29
C ALA A 305 7.22 -0.47 -9.63
N SER A 306 6.19 -1.14 -10.13
CA SER A 306 6.22 -1.86 -11.40
C SER A 306 6.64 -0.97 -12.56
N LYS A 307 7.63 -1.40 -13.34
CA LYS A 307 8.10 -0.66 -14.53
C LYS A 307 6.98 -0.44 -15.55
N THR A 308 6.14 -1.45 -15.75
CA THR A 308 5.00 -1.38 -16.68
C THR A 308 4.03 -0.29 -16.25
N GLU A 309 3.69 -0.22 -14.98
CA GLU A 309 2.80 0.80 -14.44
C GLU A 309 3.42 2.19 -14.45
N GLN A 310 4.72 2.31 -14.18
CA GLN A 310 5.43 3.58 -14.31
C GLN A 310 5.36 4.14 -15.74
N ILE A 311 5.59 3.28 -16.75
CA ILE A 311 5.49 3.68 -18.16
C ILE A 311 4.04 4.07 -18.52
N ALA A 312 3.05 3.30 -18.08
CA ALA A 312 1.65 3.58 -18.31
C ALA A 312 1.23 4.91 -17.69
N LEU A 313 1.60 5.15 -16.43
CA LEU A 313 1.30 6.39 -15.71
C LEU A 313 1.97 7.60 -16.37
N CYS A 314 3.22 7.46 -16.81
CA CYS A 314 3.92 8.52 -17.54
C CYS A 314 3.12 8.99 -18.76
N GLN A 315 2.64 8.06 -19.58
CA GLN A 315 1.83 8.36 -20.74
C GLN A 315 0.48 8.98 -20.35
N TYR A 316 -0.18 8.43 -19.34
CA TYR A 316 -1.47 8.91 -18.83
C TYR A 316 -1.39 10.36 -18.33
N ILE A 317 -0.30 10.73 -17.65
CA ILE A 317 -0.03 12.12 -17.22
C ILE A 317 0.22 13.02 -18.43
N ARG A 318 1.09 12.60 -19.34
CA ARG A 318 1.46 13.39 -20.54
C ARG A 318 0.27 13.69 -21.46
N ASP A 319 -0.63 12.74 -21.60
CA ASP A 319 -1.86 12.89 -22.38
C ASP A 319 -2.94 13.71 -21.66
N GLY A 320 -2.67 14.20 -20.45
CA GLY A 320 -3.55 15.10 -19.67
C GLY A 320 -4.72 14.40 -18.97
N HIS A 321 -4.79 13.07 -19.00
CA HIS A 321 -5.88 12.32 -18.39
C HIS A 321 -5.95 12.45 -16.88
N ILE A 322 -4.82 12.70 -16.21
CA ILE A 322 -4.78 12.89 -14.75
C ILE A 322 -5.68 14.06 -14.31
N ASN A 323 -5.73 15.14 -15.07
CA ASN A 323 -6.56 16.31 -14.75
C ASN A 323 -8.06 16.06 -14.95
N SER A 324 -8.43 15.30 -15.98
CA SER A 324 -9.83 14.90 -16.20
C SER A 324 -10.29 13.90 -15.14
N GLN A 325 -9.41 12.99 -14.74
CA GLN A 325 -9.63 12.02 -13.67
C GLN A 325 -9.90 12.72 -12.32
N THR A 326 -9.06 13.68 -11.92
CA THR A 326 -9.27 14.48 -10.70
C THR A 326 -10.66 15.13 -10.69
N ARG A 327 -11.06 15.78 -11.80
CA ARG A 327 -12.37 16.41 -11.90
C ARG A 327 -13.54 15.41 -11.83
N LYS A 328 -13.39 14.25 -12.48
CA LYS A 328 -14.39 13.16 -12.46
C LYS A 328 -14.61 12.66 -11.03
N ILE A 329 -13.53 12.30 -10.33
CA ILE A 329 -13.59 11.77 -8.96
C ILE A 329 -14.18 12.81 -8.00
N ARG A 330 -13.71 14.05 -8.05
CA ARG A 330 -14.25 15.12 -7.19
C ARG A 330 -15.76 15.27 -7.35
N ARG A 331 -16.25 15.24 -8.59
CA ARG A 331 -17.69 15.36 -8.85
C ARG A 331 -18.46 14.14 -8.33
N LEU A 332 -17.96 12.93 -8.64
CA LEU A 332 -18.58 11.67 -8.23
C LEU A 332 -18.71 11.59 -6.70
N TYR A 333 -17.61 11.76 -5.98
CA TYR A 333 -17.62 11.65 -4.52
C TYR A 333 -18.43 12.75 -3.85
N SER A 334 -18.38 13.99 -4.36
CA SER A 334 -19.20 15.08 -3.82
C SER A 334 -20.70 14.82 -3.98
N SER A 335 -21.16 14.32 -5.13
CA SER A 335 -22.57 13.95 -5.33
C SER A 335 -22.96 12.81 -4.39
N LYS A 336 -22.17 11.76 -4.40
CA LYS A 336 -22.42 10.54 -3.63
C LYS A 336 -22.51 10.78 -2.12
N THR A 337 -21.64 11.63 -1.58
CA THR A 337 -21.69 12.00 -0.16
C THR A 337 -22.97 12.79 0.17
N LYS A 338 -23.38 13.70 -0.70
CA LYS A 338 -24.64 14.46 -0.51
C LYS A 338 -25.86 13.54 -0.56
N ASP A 339 -25.89 12.61 -1.50
CA ASP A 339 -26.97 11.65 -1.64
C ASP A 339 -27.05 10.75 -0.39
N PHE A 340 -25.91 10.22 0.06
CA PHE A 340 -25.86 9.37 1.25
C PHE A 340 -26.20 10.16 2.53
N TYR A 341 -25.73 11.40 2.65
CA TYR A 341 -26.12 12.28 3.75
C TYR A 341 -27.64 12.47 3.82
N SER A 342 -28.31 12.67 2.68
CA SER A 342 -29.76 12.81 2.61
C SER A 342 -30.48 11.53 3.03
N ILE A 343 -29.98 10.36 2.61
CA ILE A 343 -30.48 9.05 3.04
C ILE A 343 -30.37 8.90 4.55
N LEU A 344 -29.20 9.20 5.13
CA LEU A 344 -28.99 9.09 6.57
C LEU A 344 -29.88 10.05 7.36
N LYS A 345 -30.07 11.29 6.92
CA LYS A 345 -30.98 12.26 7.57
C LYS A 345 -32.42 11.75 7.60
N ASN A 346 -32.87 11.11 6.55
CA ASN A 346 -34.22 10.54 6.49
C ASN A 346 -34.36 9.31 7.41
N LYS A 347 -33.34 8.44 7.45
CA LYS A 347 -33.37 7.21 8.25
C LYS A 347 -33.13 7.44 9.74
N PHE A 348 -32.36 8.47 10.10
CA PHE A 348 -31.96 8.83 11.45
C PHE A 348 -32.34 10.29 11.80
N PRO A 349 -33.64 10.64 11.87
CA PRO A 349 -34.06 12.03 12.06
C PRO A 349 -33.64 12.65 13.40
N LYS A 350 -33.29 11.82 14.40
CA LYS A 350 -32.86 12.27 15.74
C LYS A 350 -31.33 12.28 15.90
N ALA A 351 -30.56 11.81 14.90
CA ALA A 351 -29.11 11.80 14.96
C ALA A 351 -28.53 13.19 14.60
N ASP A 352 -27.42 13.53 15.21
CA ASP A 352 -26.60 14.65 14.75
C ASP A 352 -25.72 14.16 13.59
N ILE A 353 -25.99 14.65 12.38
CA ILE A 353 -25.31 14.24 11.16
C ILE A 353 -24.79 15.48 10.44
N LYS A 354 -23.50 15.48 10.13
CA LYS A 354 -22.83 16.56 9.39
C LYS A 354 -21.84 16.00 8.38
N ILE A 355 -21.65 16.70 7.27
CA ILE A 355 -20.55 16.43 6.33
C ILE A 355 -19.35 17.23 6.80
N SER A 356 -18.17 16.60 6.84
CA SER A 356 -16.92 17.30 7.11
C SER A 356 -16.69 18.41 6.07
N GLU A 357 -16.25 19.59 6.51
CA GLU A 357 -16.06 20.73 5.62
C GLU A 357 -14.96 20.49 4.57
N ASN A 358 -13.97 19.69 4.90
CA ASN A 358 -12.74 19.56 4.13
C ASN A 358 -12.60 18.19 3.43
N THR A 359 -13.25 17.16 3.96
CA THR A 359 -13.34 15.83 3.37
C THR A 359 -14.79 15.54 2.98
N LEU A 360 -15.01 14.46 2.27
CA LEU A 360 -16.37 14.01 1.97
C LEU A 360 -16.84 12.94 2.98
N GLN A 361 -16.31 12.97 4.20
CA GLN A 361 -16.74 12.06 5.26
C GLN A 361 -17.98 12.61 5.95
N ILE A 362 -18.85 11.69 6.34
CA ILE A 362 -20.07 12.00 7.10
C ILE A 362 -19.82 11.58 8.54
N ILE A 363 -19.98 12.53 9.46
CA ILE A 363 -19.88 12.30 10.90
C ILE A 363 -21.30 12.16 11.42
N MET A 364 -21.61 11.04 12.07
CA MET A 364 -22.92 10.77 12.63
C MET A 364 -22.80 10.38 14.10
N THR A 365 -23.49 11.16 14.97
CA THR A 365 -23.64 10.83 16.39
C THR A 365 -25.09 10.40 16.65
N VAL A 366 -25.25 9.18 17.15
CA VAL A 366 -26.56 8.57 17.36
C VAL A 366 -26.60 7.79 18.67
N LYS A 367 -27.77 7.63 19.27
CA LYS A 367 -27.96 6.79 20.44
C LYS A 367 -27.70 5.33 20.08
N PHE A 368 -26.88 4.64 20.88
CA PHE A 368 -26.48 3.27 20.62
C PHE A 368 -26.28 2.53 21.94
N ASN A 369 -26.94 1.39 22.08
CA ASN A 369 -26.92 0.59 23.32
C ASN A 369 -26.60 -0.89 23.03
N LYS A 370 -26.09 -1.21 21.84
CA LYS A 370 -25.71 -2.57 21.44
C LYS A 370 -24.19 -2.76 21.53
N ASP A 371 -23.73 -3.99 21.32
CA ASP A 371 -22.31 -4.29 21.18
C ASP A 371 -21.79 -3.82 19.82
N ILE A 372 -20.59 -3.27 19.81
CA ILE A 372 -19.88 -2.80 18.59
C ILE A 372 -19.70 -3.92 17.57
N GLU A 373 -19.55 -5.17 18.01
CA GLU A 373 -19.45 -6.33 17.14
C GLU A 373 -20.65 -6.49 16.18
N ILE A 374 -21.76 -5.80 16.42
CA ILE A 374 -22.95 -5.82 15.56
C ILE A 374 -22.63 -5.35 14.14
N PHE A 375 -21.70 -4.43 13.98
CA PHE A 375 -21.29 -3.94 12.66
C PHE A 375 -20.59 -5.05 11.85
N GLU A 376 -19.66 -5.75 12.44
CA GLU A 376 -18.98 -6.92 11.80
C GLU A 376 -19.97 -8.04 11.48
N LYS A 377 -20.89 -8.34 12.40
CA LYS A 377 -21.96 -9.36 12.20
C LYS A 377 -22.90 -9.00 11.04
N ASN A 378 -23.03 -7.72 10.69
CA ASN A 378 -23.80 -7.23 9.55
C ASN A 378 -22.90 -6.93 8.32
N ASN A 379 -21.66 -7.41 8.30
CA ASN A 379 -20.70 -7.18 7.22
C ASN A 379 -20.45 -5.68 6.92
N ILE A 380 -20.48 -4.86 7.96
CA ILE A 380 -20.22 -3.41 7.90
C ILE A 380 -18.83 -3.14 8.48
N SER A 381 -17.98 -2.47 7.72
CA SER A 381 -16.76 -1.85 8.22
C SER A 381 -16.94 -0.34 8.29
N LEU A 382 -16.67 0.24 9.45
CA LEU A 382 -16.76 1.69 9.69
C LEU A 382 -15.80 2.11 10.81
N PHE A 383 -15.46 3.39 10.83
CA PHE A 383 -14.64 3.94 11.90
C PHE A 383 -15.50 4.49 13.04
N ILE A 384 -15.22 4.02 14.26
CA ILE A 384 -15.84 4.53 15.50
C ILE A 384 -14.87 5.53 16.11
N GLU A 385 -15.31 6.79 16.16
CA GLU A 385 -14.52 7.85 16.81
C GLU A 385 -14.67 7.80 18.32
N LYS A 386 -15.93 7.63 18.78
CA LYS A 386 -16.25 7.75 20.20
C LYS A 386 -17.46 6.90 20.55
N TYR A 387 -17.42 6.27 21.71
CA TYR A 387 -18.57 5.57 22.29
C TYR A 387 -18.67 5.92 23.78
N GLU A 388 -19.59 6.80 24.12
CA GLU A 388 -19.76 7.29 25.50
C GLU A 388 -21.23 7.61 25.80
N ASN A 389 -21.63 7.40 27.05
CA ASN A 389 -22.95 7.78 27.58
C ASN A 389 -24.14 7.26 26.75
N GLY A 390 -24.00 6.08 26.11
CA GLY A 390 -25.04 5.49 25.27
C GLY A 390 -25.18 6.17 23.88
N TYR A 391 -24.17 6.94 23.47
CA TYR A 391 -24.06 7.50 22.12
C TYR A 391 -22.81 7.00 21.43
N ILE A 392 -22.93 6.71 20.14
CA ILE A 392 -21.80 6.37 19.27
C ILE A 392 -21.60 7.49 18.24
N THR A 393 -20.37 7.89 18.05
CA THR A 393 -19.97 8.78 16.93
C THR A 393 -19.19 7.94 15.93
N ILE A 394 -19.74 7.83 14.73
CA ILE A 394 -19.17 7.07 13.62
C ILE A 394 -18.84 7.98 12.47
N VAL A 395 -17.82 7.58 11.70
CA VAL A 395 -17.36 8.27 10.50
C VAL A 395 -17.60 7.37 9.32
N LEU A 396 -18.28 7.91 8.33
CA LEU A 396 -18.75 7.18 7.18
C LEU A 396 -18.20 7.81 5.89
N SER A 397 -17.49 7.03 5.10
CA SER A 397 -17.14 7.38 3.74
C SER A 397 -17.90 6.48 2.76
N PRO A 398 -18.80 7.00 1.93
CA PRO A 398 -19.52 6.18 0.96
C PRO A 398 -18.70 5.87 -0.30
N SER A 399 -17.40 6.24 -0.36
CA SER A 399 -16.57 6.15 -1.56
C SER A 399 -16.56 4.75 -2.17
N GLY A 400 -16.37 3.69 -1.38
CA GLY A 400 -16.30 2.30 -1.82
C GLY A 400 -17.65 1.62 -2.12
N ILE A 401 -18.78 2.27 -1.84
CA ILE A 401 -20.11 1.67 -2.00
C ILE A 401 -20.70 2.09 -3.35
N PRO A 402 -21.11 1.18 -4.25
CA PRO A 402 -21.75 1.55 -5.51
C PRO A 402 -22.94 2.48 -5.30
N THR A 403 -23.11 3.49 -6.15
CA THR A 403 -24.19 4.49 -6.03
C THR A 403 -25.58 3.83 -5.94
N SER A 404 -25.80 2.76 -6.68
CA SER A 404 -27.05 1.98 -6.67
C SER A 404 -27.34 1.26 -5.35
N LYS A 405 -26.32 1.07 -4.50
CA LYS A 405 -26.44 0.37 -3.20
C LYS A 405 -26.54 1.32 -1.99
N LEU A 406 -26.46 2.64 -2.17
CA LEU A 406 -26.43 3.59 -1.06
C LEU A 406 -27.69 3.53 -0.19
N GLU A 407 -28.88 3.38 -0.78
CA GLU A 407 -30.13 3.27 -0.04
C GLU A 407 -30.15 2.02 0.84
N ASN A 408 -29.72 0.88 0.29
CA ASN A 408 -29.60 -0.38 1.01
C ASN A 408 -28.54 -0.32 2.12
N ALA A 409 -27.41 0.32 1.84
CA ALA A 409 -26.35 0.55 2.84
C ALA A 409 -26.86 1.35 4.03
N GLY A 410 -27.69 2.38 3.78
CA GLY A 410 -28.36 3.16 4.84
C GLY A 410 -29.36 2.34 5.63
N GLU A 411 -30.09 1.39 5.00
CA GLU A 411 -31.04 0.51 5.69
C GLU A 411 -30.32 -0.50 6.60
N ILE A 412 -29.26 -1.14 6.10
CA ILE A 412 -28.49 -2.09 6.89
C ILE A 412 -27.81 -1.40 8.07
N LEU A 413 -27.27 -0.19 7.86
CA LEU A 413 -26.70 0.60 8.95
C LEU A 413 -27.77 0.94 10.01
N LYS A 414 -29.01 1.25 9.59
CA LYS A 414 -30.13 1.50 10.50
C LYS A 414 -30.44 0.27 11.34
N ASN A 415 -30.57 -0.90 10.71
CA ASN A 415 -30.86 -2.16 11.41
C ASN A 415 -29.75 -2.57 12.41
N ALA A 416 -28.50 -2.24 12.10
CA ALA A 416 -27.39 -2.48 13.01
C ALA A 416 -27.42 -1.56 14.23
N ILE A 417 -27.85 -0.29 14.06
CA ILE A 417 -27.85 0.72 15.12
C ILE A 417 -29.13 0.62 15.99
N GLU A 418 -30.31 0.51 15.39
CA GLU A 418 -31.59 0.36 16.09
C GLU A 418 -31.83 -1.11 16.55
#